data_39ad27a3b099e67daf4936c6a0db1f2a
#
_entry.id   39ad27a3b099e67daf4936c6a0db1f2a
#
_cell.length_a   1.000
_cell.length_b   1.000
_cell.length_c   1.000
_cell.angle_alpha   90.00
_cell.angle_beta   90.00
_cell.angle_gamma   90.00
#
_symmetry.space_group_name_H-M   'P 1'
#
loop_
_entity.id
_entity.type
_entity.pdbx_description
1 polymer ?
#
loop_
_entity_poly.entity_id
_entity_poly.type
_entity_poly.pdbx_seq_one_letter_code
_entity_poly.pdbx_strand_id
1 'polypeptide(L)'
;MLTVQCRLHPRATAWQTLECVGMAFSGPALIQISSPLEGMTERLQGLLDAILHVLRVVQGPDTATGPCPAAMVDPGQWRGQAGHGDGHQLAVVLGDGVLGDGEQGEAGQPTISIEPPVRWCLEHPERAWVLPVLPAGLPGATNTLPARLQALNVCFWSADLPEEEADEELALTVLARAGITSLDRRVFISYRRQDTEAMAVQLFQRLSQRNYSVFLDTVSIQPGVDFQQQLFEHLADKTMVVLLESATFFHSHWTQQELSYALRNDLSLLVVRLPEVGAGHPLVQVRAGDVLSLEAAELQPSSDTQGLSLSRYGLDRVVRLIHRIHDQQMMARVAQVGGRIAAALKARGLDHHPSPDEGSLDLPHSPAGPITLVPAGRPPGLADLHDAATRQRRRQAAKQVVIGRTAGIAADRQSQLDWAIAGRSVKYCDVEMIDSLLDVIAEGRL
;
A
#
# COMPACT_ATOMS: atom_id res chain seq x y z
N MET A 1 12.26 3.19 -13.11
CA MET A 1 11.23 3.19 -14.18
C MET A 1 10.32 1.99 -13.93
N LEU A 2 9.03 2.19 -13.81
CA LEU A 2 8.04 1.12 -13.68
C LEU A 2 7.44 0.88 -15.06
N THR A 3 7.42 -0.37 -15.51
CA THR A 3 6.78 -0.78 -16.74
C THR A 3 5.55 -1.64 -16.41
N VAL A 4 4.40 -1.23 -16.91
CA VAL A 4 3.17 -2.02 -16.85
C VAL A 4 2.87 -2.55 -18.22
N GLN A 5 2.78 -3.88 -18.36
CA GLN A 5 2.42 -4.56 -19.60
C GLN A 5 1.08 -5.27 -19.43
N CYS A 6 0.19 -5.09 -20.40
CA CYS A 6 -1.10 -5.73 -20.41
C CYS A 6 -1.32 -6.48 -21.72
N ARG A 7 -1.77 -7.74 -21.64
CA ARG A 7 -2.20 -8.54 -22.77
C ARG A 7 -3.70 -8.60 -22.81
N LEU A 8 -4.31 -7.77 -23.62
CA LEU A 8 -5.75 -7.57 -23.68
C LEU A 8 -6.53 -8.72 -24.34
N HIS A 9 -5.83 -9.64 -25.01
CA HIS A 9 -6.48 -10.78 -25.69
C HIS A 9 -5.57 -12.01 -25.63
N PRO A 10 -6.09 -13.21 -25.31
CA PRO A 10 -5.27 -14.41 -25.17
C PRO A 10 -4.55 -14.80 -26.48
N ARG A 11 -5.13 -14.45 -27.63
CA ARG A 11 -4.50 -14.67 -28.97
C ARG A 11 -3.67 -13.48 -29.47
N ALA A 12 -3.60 -12.39 -28.70
CA ALA A 12 -2.78 -11.25 -29.08
C ALA A 12 -1.30 -11.67 -29.03
N THR A 13 -0.57 -11.34 -30.09
CA THR A 13 0.87 -11.59 -30.17
C THR A 13 1.69 -10.53 -29.48
N ALA A 14 1.06 -9.42 -29.10
CA ALA A 14 1.71 -8.26 -28.51
C ALA A 14 1.09 -7.87 -27.18
N TRP A 15 1.92 -7.25 -26.33
CA TRP A 15 1.51 -6.66 -25.05
C TRP A 15 1.35 -5.16 -25.22
N GLN A 16 0.33 -4.57 -24.60
CA GLN A 16 0.30 -3.12 -24.40
C GLN A 16 1.27 -2.76 -23.28
N THR A 17 2.18 -1.86 -23.54
CA THR A 17 3.19 -1.43 -22.59
C THR A 17 2.94 0.02 -22.18
N LEU A 18 2.92 0.27 -20.89
CA LEU A 18 2.94 1.59 -20.29
C LEU A 18 4.23 1.75 -19.50
N GLU A 19 4.97 2.80 -19.77
CA GLU A 19 6.17 3.15 -19.02
C GLU A 19 5.89 4.40 -18.17
N CYS A 20 6.08 4.29 -16.86
CA CYS A 20 6.02 5.42 -15.94
C CYS A 20 7.43 5.93 -15.68
N VAL A 21 7.75 7.09 -16.25
CA VAL A 21 9.06 7.75 -16.10
C VAL A 21 8.98 8.76 -14.96
N GLY A 22 10.02 8.81 -14.13
CA GLY A 22 10.14 9.82 -13.07
C GLY A 22 9.68 9.38 -11.67
N MET A 23 9.21 8.15 -11.53
CA MET A 23 8.92 7.62 -10.19
C MET A 23 10.23 7.25 -9.48
N ALA A 24 10.44 7.83 -8.30
CA ALA A 24 11.56 7.49 -7.41
C ALA A 24 11.34 6.14 -6.68
N PHE A 25 10.51 5.25 -7.25
CA PHE A 25 10.18 3.97 -6.65
C PHE A 25 11.02 2.86 -7.25
N SER A 26 11.60 2.05 -6.40
CA SER A 26 12.24 0.80 -6.74
C SER A 26 11.25 -0.37 -6.53
N GLY A 27 10.04 -0.23 -7.04
CA GLY A 27 9.12 -1.35 -7.18
C GLY A 27 9.59 -2.33 -8.27
N PRO A 28 8.83 -3.42 -8.54
CA PRO A 28 9.13 -4.27 -9.67
C PRO A 28 9.27 -3.42 -10.94
N ALA A 29 10.33 -3.67 -11.69
CA ALA A 29 10.57 -2.98 -12.94
C ALA A 29 9.48 -3.28 -13.99
N LEU A 30 8.71 -4.35 -13.77
CA LEU A 30 7.70 -4.83 -14.70
C LEU A 30 6.50 -5.42 -13.98
N ILE A 31 5.30 -4.88 -14.25
CA ILE A 31 4.01 -5.50 -13.91
C ILE A 31 3.40 -6.05 -15.20
N GLN A 32 3.13 -7.33 -15.23
CA GLN A 32 2.49 -8.00 -16.36
C GLN A 32 1.07 -8.42 -15.97
N ILE A 33 0.08 -8.00 -16.74
CA ILE A 33 -1.32 -8.32 -16.50
C ILE A 33 -1.82 -9.12 -17.69
N SER A 34 -2.34 -10.31 -17.44
CA SER A 34 -2.87 -11.18 -18.48
C SER A 34 -4.06 -11.97 -18.00
N SER A 35 -4.91 -12.40 -18.94
CA SER A 35 -5.86 -13.47 -18.75
C SER A 35 -5.69 -14.48 -19.88
N PRO A 36 -5.66 -15.76 -19.59
CA PRO A 36 -5.66 -16.80 -20.63
C PRO A 36 -7.05 -17.02 -21.25
N LEU A 37 -8.09 -16.33 -20.75
CA LEU A 37 -9.49 -16.54 -21.14
C LEU A 37 -9.95 -15.50 -22.15
N GLU A 38 -10.72 -15.96 -23.15
CA GLU A 38 -11.45 -15.10 -24.07
C GLU A 38 -12.59 -14.41 -23.27
N GLY A 39 -12.87 -13.14 -23.53
CA GLY A 39 -13.93 -12.37 -22.85
C GLY A 39 -13.47 -11.53 -21.65
N MET A 40 -12.23 -11.66 -21.19
CA MET A 40 -11.69 -10.86 -20.09
C MET A 40 -11.06 -9.53 -20.56
N THR A 41 -11.22 -9.16 -21.84
CA THR A 41 -10.57 -7.96 -22.42
C THR A 41 -11.00 -6.67 -21.74
N GLU A 42 -12.30 -6.50 -21.52
CA GLU A 42 -12.84 -5.29 -20.85
C GLU A 42 -12.33 -5.19 -19.42
N ARG A 43 -12.31 -6.32 -18.71
CA ARG A 43 -11.79 -6.39 -17.35
C ARG A 43 -10.29 -6.09 -17.24
N LEU A 44 -9.51 -6.60 -18.19
CA LEU A 44 -8.08 -6.29 -18.28
C LEU A 44 -7.85 -4.80 -18.55
N GLN A 45 -8.65 -4.21 -19.43
CA GLN A 45 -8.58 -2.78 -19.73
C GLN A 45 -8.99 -1.94 -18.51
N GLY A 46 -10.09 -2.30 -17.85
CA GLY A 46 -10.55 -1.61 -16.63
C GLY A 46 -9.48 -1.61 -15.53
N LEU A 47 -8.86 -2.76 -15.26
CA LEU A 47 -7.76 -2.85 -14.30
C LEU A 47 -6.55 -2.01 -14.74
N LEU A 48 -6.17 -2.02 -16.02
CA LEU A 48 -5.08 -1.20 -16.52
C LEU A 48 -5.37 0.28 -16.34
N ASP A 49 -6.58 0.72 -16.69
CA ASP A 49 -7.01 2.11 -16.54
C ASP A 49 -7.05 2.54 -15.07
N ALA A 50 -7.48 1.65 -14.16
CA ALA A 50 -7.47 1.89 -12.72
C ALA A 50 -6.03 2.01 -12.17
N ILE A 51 -5.10 1.13 -12.58
CA ILE A 51 -3.68 1.23 -12.23
C ILE A 51 -3.11 2.57 -12.69
N LEU A 52 -3.42 2.98 -13.92
CA LEU A 52 -2.99 4.25 -14.47
C LEU A 52 -3.57 5.45 -13.71
N HIS A 53 -4.84 5.36 -13.35
CA HIS A 53 -5.51 6.39 -12.55
C HIS A 53 -4.80 6.56 -11.21
N VAL A 54 -4.60 5.48 -10.46
CA VAL A 54 -3.91 5.50 -9.17
C VAL A 54 -2.49 6.07 -9.32
N LEU A 55 -1.73 5.63 -10.29
CA LEU A 55 -0.37 6.12 -10.53
C LEU A 55 -0.34 7.62 -10.84
N ARG A 56 -1.26 8.14 -11.66
CA ARG A 56 -1.38 9.59 -11.96
C ARG A 56 -1.73 10.41 -10.73
N VAL A 57 -2.67 9.93 -9.94
CA VAL A 57 -3.09 10.60 -8.70
C VAL A 57 -1.94 10.69 -7.71
N VAL A 58 -1.09 9.67 -7.67
CA VAL A 58 0.09 9.61 -6.80
C VAL A 58 1.21 10.54 -7.26
N GLN A 59 1.44 10.64 -8.57
CA GLN A 59 2.50 11.49 -9.14
C GLN A 59 2.19 12.98 -9.05
N GLY A 60 0.92 13.36 -8.89
CA GLY A 60 0.45 14.75 -8.95
C GLY A 60 0.29 15.28 -10.38
N PRO A 61 -0.45 16.40 -10.55
CA PRO A 61 -0.81 16.92 -11.87
C PRO A 61 0.38 17.43 -12.69
N ASP A 62 1.48 17.81 -12.07
CA ASP A 62 2.64 18.43 -12.75
C ASP A 62 3.61 17.40 -13.38
N THR A 63 3.47 16.11 -13.06
CA THR A 63 4.33 15.05 -13.62
C THR A 63 3.64 14.23 -14.71
N ALA A 64 2.40 14.53 -15.03
CA ALA A 64 1.65 13.90 -16.11
C ALA A 64 2.22 14.36 -17.47
N THR A 65 3.37 13.84 -17.86
CA THR A 65 3.71 13.76 -19.28
C THR A 65 2.60 12.95 -19.95
N GLY A 66 2.10 13.45 -21.06
CA GLY A 66 0.93 12.94 -21.77
C GLY A 66 0.89 11.43 -22.01
N PRO A 67 -0.16 10.89 -22.63
CA PRO A 67 -0.34 9.46 -22.76
C PRO A 67 0.94 8.85 -23.33
N CYS A 68 1.54 7.97 -22.56
CA CYS A 68 2.69 7.20 -23.03
C CYS A 68 2.22 6.41 -24.25
N PRO A 69 2.84 6.57 -25.42
CA PRO A 69 2.43 5.81 -26.58
C PRO A 69 2.54 4.33 -26.23
N ALA A 70 1.46 3.58 -26.46
CA ALA A 70 1.46 2.15 -26.29
C ALA A 70 2.50 1.54 -27.23
N ALA A 71 3.66 1.15 -26.70
CA ALA A 71 4.64 0.42 -27.48
C ALA A 71 4.27 -1.06 -27.43
N MET A 72 4.00 -1.66 -28.57
CA MET A 72 3.76 -3.09 -28.70
C MET A 72 5.10 -3.82 -28.58
N VAL A 73 5.26 -4.62 -27.54
CA VAL A 73 6.45 -5.47 -27.36
C VAL A 73 6.10 -6.89 -27.76
N ASP A 74 6.88 -7.44 -28.68
CA ASP A 74 6.74 -8.83 -29.14
C ASP A 74 6.96 -9.80 -27.95
N PRO A 75 6.02 -10.72 -27.65
CA PRO A 75 6.20 -11.74 -26.62
C PRO A 75 7.44 -12.62 -26.81
N GLY A 76 7.93 -12.77 -28.04
CA GLY A 76 9.17 -13.46 -28.36
C GLY A 76 10.43 -12.74 -27.88
N GLN A 77 10.38 -11.42 -27.72
CA GLN A 77 11.49 -10.60 -27.19
C GLN A 77 11.55 -10.65 -25.65
N TRP A 78 10.54 -11.21 -25.00
CA TRP A 78 10.51 -11.35 -23.54
C TRP A 78 11.56 -12.35 -23.01
N ARG A 79 12.17 -13.16 -23.84
CA ARG A 79 13.26 -14.04 -23.45
C ARG A 79 14.44 -13.22 -22.93
N GLY A 80 14.39 -12.91 -21.62
CA GLY A 80 15.57 -12.47 -20.89
C GLY A 80 16.32 -11.32 -21.56
N GLN A 81 15.63 -10.34 -22.11
CA GLN A 81 16.31 -9.08 -22.36
C GLN A 81 16.76 -8.55 -21.01
N ALA A 82 17.96 -8.96 -20.63
CA ALA A 82 18.82 -8.42 -19.60
C ALA A 82 19.12 -6.92 -19.82
N GLY A 83 18.13 -6.16 -20.27
CA GLY A 83 18.22 -4.73 -20.57
C GLY A 83 17.33 -3.88 -19.70
N HIS A 84 16.37 -4.48 -19.01
CA HIS A 84 15.57 -3.78 -18.03
C HIS A 84 16.07 -4.24 -16.66
N GLY A 85 17.15 -3.67 -16.19
CA GLY A 85 17.81 -3.81 -14.91
C GLY A 85 17.44 -5.01 -14.03
N ASP A 86 18.14 -5.25 -12.96
CA ASP A 86 17.89 -6.32 -11.98
C ASP A 86 16.53 -6.19 -11.22
N GLY A 87 15.52 -5.53 -11.78
CA GLY A 87 14.22 -5.28 -11.20
C GLY A 87 13.37 -6.53 -11.03
N HIS A 88 12.55 -6.55 -9.98
CA HIS A 88 11.58 -7.60 -9.74
C HIS A 88 10.40 -7.52 -10.73
N GLN A 89 9.74 -8.64 -10.94
CA GLN A 89 8.58 -8.75 -11.83
C GLN A 89 7.36 -9.21 -11.04
N LEU A 90 6.19 -8.68 -11.38
CA LEU A 90 4.89 -9.11 -10.87
C LEU A 90 4.03 -9.55 -12.05
N ALA A 91 3.64 -10.82 -12.08
CA ALA A 91 2.65 -11.33 -13.01
C ALA A 91 1.28 -11.39 -12.34
N VAL A 92 0.31 -10.65 -12.89
CA VAL A 92 -1.09 -10.67 -12.46
C VAL A 92 -1.87 -11.53 -13.45
N VAL A 93 -2.54 -12.57 -12.97
CA VAL A 93 -3.29 -13.53 -13.79
C VAL A 93 -4.76 -13.46 -13.42
N LEU A 94 -5.59 -12.92 -14.32
CA LEU A 94 -7.04 -12.82 -14.12
C LEU A 94 -7.74 -14.10 -14.61
N GLY A 95 -8.63 -14.64 -13.79
CA GLY A 95 -9.54 -15.73 -14.15
C GLY A 95 -11.00 -15.35 -13.87
N ASP A 96 -11.93 -15.99 -14.56
CA ASP A 96 -13.37 -15.78 -14.39
C ASP A 96 -13.98 -16.66 -13.29
N GLY A 97 -13.20 -17.62 -12.76
CA GLY A 97 -13.66 -18.56 -11.74
C GLY A 97 -14.66 -19.61 -12.24
N VAL A 98 -14.88 -19.70 -13.55
CA VAL A 98 -15.82 -20.64 -14.16
C VAL A 98 -15.07 -21.89 -14.64
N LEU A 99 -15.52 -23.05 -14.21
CA LEU A 99 -15.03 -24.34 -14.75
C LEU A 99 -15.58 -24.52 -16.17
N GLY A 100 -14.71 -24.71 -17.15
CA GLY A 100 -15.14 -24.97 -18.52
C GLY A 100 -16.06 -26.20 -18.60
N ASP A 101 -17.18 -26.07 -19.31
CA ASP A 101 -18.03 -27.19 -19.66
C ASP A 101 -17.24 -28.11 -20.60
N GLY A 102 -16.83 -29.24 -20.07
CA GLY A 102 -15.89 -30.14 -20.73
C GLY A 102 -16.47 -30.83 -21.99
N GLU A 103 -16.37 -30.19 -23.14
CA GLU A 103 -16.59 -30.90 -24.43
C GLU A 103 -15.35 -31.65 -24.95
N GLN A 104 -14.14 -31.45 -24.37
CA GLN A 104 -12.91 -32.20 -24.77
C GLN A 104 -11.88 -32.43 -23.64
N GLY A 105 -12.26 -32.36 -22.36
CA GLY A 105 -11.36 -32.63 -21.24
C GLY A 105 -12.05 -33.40 -20.13
N GLU A 106 -11.31 -34.21 -19.38
CA GLU A 106 -11.84 -34.86 -18.19
C GLU A 106 -12.46 -33.85 -17.25
N ALA A 107 -13.66 -34.11 -16.76
CA ALA A 107 -14.40 -33.23 -15.85
C ALA A 107 -13.50 -32.83 -14.66
N GLY A 108 -13.22 -31.52 -14.54
CA GLY A 108 -12.41 -30.94 -13.44
C GLY A 108 -10.99 -30.53 -13.80
N GLN A 109 -10.59 -30.54 -15.07
CA GLN A 109 -9.28 -29.96 -15.44
C GLN A 109 -9.32 -28.42 -15.45
N PRO A 110 -8.22 -27.77 -14.98
CA PRO A 110 -8.14 -26.32 -14.99
C PRO A 110 -8.16 -25.79 -16.43
N THR A 111 -9.06 -24.83 -16.69
CA THR A 111 -9.21 -24.19 -18.00
C THR A 111 -8.09 -23.19 -18.30
N ILE A 112 -7.33 -22.80 -17.28
CA ILE A 112 -6.30 -21.77 -17.37
C ILE A 112 -4.94 -22.39 -17.67
N SER A 113 -4.32 -22.02 -18.80
CA SER A 113 -2.95 -22.39 -19.13
C SER A 113 -1.95 -21.39 -18.52
N ILE A 114 -0.79 -21.91 -18.07
CA ILE A 114 0.29 -21.04 -17.57
C ILE A 114 1.08 -20.48 -18.76
N GLU A 115 0.92 -19.18 -19.02
CA GLU A 115 1.67 -18.48 -20.05
C GLU A 115 3.17 -18.40 -19.74
N PRO A 116 4.05 -18.23 -20.77
CA PRO A 116 5.50 -18.17 -20.57
C PRO A 116 5.96 -17.15 -19.53
N PRO A 117 5.41 -15.91 -19.48
CA PRO A 117 5.78 -14.93 -18.45
C PRO A 117 5.44 -15.40 -17.02
N VAL A 118 4.26 -15.96 -16.83
CA VAL A 118 3.81 -16.50 -15.53
C VAL A 118 4.69 -17.69 -15.13
N ARG A 119 5.00 -18.56 -16.07
CA ARG A 119 5.89 -19.70 -15.85
C ARG A 119 7.27 -19.24 -15.39
N TRP A 120 7.84 -18.25 -16.05
CA TRP A 120 9.12 -17.68 -15.65
C TRP A 120 9.06 -17.10 -14.23
N CYS A 121 8.02 -16.34 -13.88
CA CYS A 121 7.85 -15.81 -12.52
C CYS A 121 7.78 -16.92 -11.47
N LEU A 122 7.09 -18.03 -11.77
CA LEU A 122 7.01 -19.19 -10.88
C LEU A 122 8.34 -19.94 -10.71
N GLU A 123 9.22 -19.85 -11.71
CA GLU A 123 10.55 -20.49 -11.69
C GLU A 123 11.62 -19.60 -11.03
N HIS A 124 11.34 -18.31 -10.81
CA HIS A 124 12.27 -17.34 -10.22
C HIS A 124 11.65 -16.61 -9.02
N PRO A 125 11.25 -17.34 -7.96
CA PRO A 125 10.55 -16.75 -6.82
C PRO A 125 11.39 -15.74 -6.01
N GLU A 126 12.70 -15.72 -6.23
CA GLU A 126 13.61 -14.75 -5.62
C GLU A 126 13.56 -13.37 -6.30
N ARG A 127 13.02 -13.29 -7.53
CA ARG A 127 12.99 -12.09 -8.38
C ARG A 127 11.61 -11.74 -8.90
N ALA A 128 10.63 -12.59 -8.68
CA ALA A 128 9.32 -12.41 -9.25
C ALA A 128 8.21 -12.95 -8.36
N TRP A 129 7.02 -12.37 -8.51
CA TRP A 129 5.80 -12.83 -7.85
C TRP A 129 4.71 -13.09 -8.88
N VAL A 130 3.80 -13.98 -8.52
CA VAL A 130 2.57 -14.21 -9.28
C VAL A 130 1.38 -13.92 -8.38
N LEU A 131 0.44 -13.13 -8.87
CA LEU A 131 -0.81 -12.79 -8.20
C LEU A 131 -1.97 -13.35 -9.01
N PRO A 132 -2.51 -14.54 -8.66
CA PRO A 132 -3.75 -15.02 -9.22
C PRO A 132 -4.92 -14.17 -8.71
N VAL A 133 -5.84 -13.81 -9.58
CA VAL A 133 -7.00 -12.98 -9.27
C VAL A 133 -8.28 -13.63 -9.80
N LEU A 134 -9.25 -13.82 -8.93
CA LEU A 134 -10.54 -14.44 -9.24
C LEU A 134 -11.71 -13.60 -8.71
N PRO A 135 -12.92 -13.74 -9.27
CA PRO A 135 -14.10 -13.10 -8.70
C PRO A 135 -14.43 -13.68 -7.32
N ALA A 136 -14.87 -12.80 -6.41
CA ALA A 136 -15.33 -13.19 -5.09
C ALA A 136 -16.71 -13.89 -5.19
N GLY A 137 -16.99 -14.75 -4.20
CA GLY A 137 -18.33 -15.34 -4.03
C GLY A 137 -18.65 -16.53 -4.93
N LEU A 138 -17.73 -16.98 -5.79
CA LEU A 138 -17.92 -18.19 -6.60
C LEU A 138 -17.34 -19.42 -5.91
N PRO A 139 -18.18 -20.38 -5.47
CA PRO A 139 -17.70 -21.60 -4.85
C PRO A 139 -16.83 -22.41 -5.82
N GLY A 140 -15.66 -22.84 -5.35
CA GLY A 140 -14.74 -23.64 -6.16
C GLY A 140 -13.96 -22.85 -7.24
N ALA A 141 -14.06 -21.53 -7.30
CA ALA A 141 -13.34 -20.72 -8.28
C ALA A 141 -11.83 -21.00 -8.31
N THR A 142 -11.21 -21.29 -7.16
CA THR A 142 -9.80 -21.67 -7.10
C THR A 142 -9.45 -22.94 -7.86
N ASN A 143 -10.41 -23.85 -8.06
CA ASN A 143 -10.20 -25.09 -8.80
C ASN A 143 -10.02 -24.84 -10.32
N THR A 144 -10.39 -23.65 -10.80
CA THR A 144 -10.14 -23.26 -12.20
C THR A 144 -8.67 -22.94 -12.47
N LEU A 145 -7.89 -22.68 -11.42
CA LEU A 145 -6.48 -22.38 -11.54
C LEU A 145 -5.65 -23.68 -11.70
N PRO A 146 -4.57 -23.65 -12.50
CA PRO A 146 -3.57 -24.71 -12.50
C PRO A 146 -3.01 -24.98 -11.10
N ALA A 147 -2.66 -26.22 -10.79
CA ALA A 147 -2.20 -26.63 -9.45
C ALA A 147 -1.07 -25.76 -8.88
N ARG A 148 -0.15 -25.27 -9.73
CA ARG A 148 0.93 -24.36 -9.32
C ARG A 148 0.41 -22.99 -8.87
N LEU A 149 -0.70 -22.50 -9.42
CA LEU A 149 -1.33 -21.23 -9.02
C LEU A 149 -2.27 -21.43 -7.82
N GLN A 150 -2.89 -22.59 -7.68
CA GLN A 150 -3.71 -22.94 -6.50
C GLN A 150 -2.90 -22.92 -5.20
N ALA A 151 -1.60 -23.22 -5.28
CA ALA A 151 -0.70 -23.17 -4.13
C ALA A 151 -0.37 -21.73 -3.66
N LEU A 152 -0.73 -20.71 -4.46
CA LEU A 152 -0.53 -19.32 -4.13
C LEU A 152 -1.76 -18.74 -3.42
N ASN A 153 -1.54 -17.66 -2.67
CA ASN A 153 -2.64 -16.91 -2.09
C ASN A 153 -3.36 -16.14 -3.20
N VAL A 154 -4.62 -16.48 -3.44
CA VAL A 154 -5.45 -15.87 -4.48
C VAL A 154 -6.02 -14.55 -3.99
N CYS A 155 -5.95 -13.52 -4.82
CA CYS A 155 -6.66 -12.26 -4.62
C CYS A 155 -8.08 -12.38 -5.21
N PHE A 156 -9.07 -11.90 -4.47
CA PHE A 156 -10.44 -11.89 -4.94
C PHE A 156 -10.91 -10.46 -5.16
N TRP A 157 -11.41 -10.14 -6.36
CA TRP A 157 -12.10 -8.87 -6.56
C TRP A 157 -13.57 -8.99 -6.15
N SER A 158 -14.12 -7.88 -5.68
CA SER A 158 -15.51 -7.86 -5.21
C SER A 158 -16.48 -7.90 -6.39
N ALA A 159 -17.39 -8.88 -6.37
CA ALA A 159 -18.52 -8.93 -7.31
C ALA A 159 -19.68 -8.02 -6.88
N ASP A 160 -19.67 -7.54 -5.63
CA ASP A 160 -20.74 -6.69 -5.06
C ASP A 160 -20.52 -5.19 -5.32
N LEU A 161 -19.36 -4.81 -5.85
CA LEU A 161 -19.04 -3.43 -6.17
C LEU A 161 -19.33 -3.13 -7.65
N PRO A 162 -19.63 -1.86 -7.99
CA PRO A 162 -19.54 -1.41 -9.37
C PRO A 162 -18.17 -1.77 -9.96
N GLU A 163 -18.13 -2.07 -11.24
CA GLU A 163 -16.94 -2.61 -11.90
C GLU A 163 -15.72 -1.68 -11.76
N GLU A 164 -15.91 -0.37 -11.97
CA GLU A 164 -14.85 0.63 -11.80
C GLU A 164 -14.26 0.65 -10.38
N GLU A 165 -15.11 0.47 -9.37
CA GLU A 165 -14.68 0.45 -7.97
C GLU A 165 -13.94 -0.83 -7.60
N ALA A 166 -14.36 -1.96 -8.14
CA ALA A 166 -13.69 -3.25 -7.98
C ALA A 166 -12.31 -3.24 -8.67
N ASP A 167 -12.20 -2.57 -9.81
CA ASP A 167 -10.93 -2.39 -10.52
C ASP A 167 -9.97 -1.47 -9.75
N GLU A 168 -10.47 -0.39 -9.14
CA GLU A 168 -9.64 0.48 -8.29
C GLU A 168 -9.11 -0.26 -7.06
N GLU A 169 -9.93 -1.07 -6.37
CA GLU A 169 -9.48 -1.90 -5.25
C GLU A 169 -8.42 -2.93 -5.68
N LEU A 170 -8.62 -3.55 -6.83
CA LEU A 170 -7.66 -4.50 -7.38
C LEU A 170 -6.37 -3.81 -7.79
N ALA A 171 -6.45 -2.63 -8.43
CA ALA A 171 -5.30 -1.82 -8.80
C ALA A 171 -4.44 -1.45 -7.58
N LEU A 172 -5.07 -1.03 -6.48
CA LEU A 172 -4.38 -0.75 -5.22
C LEU A 172 -3.68 -2.00 -4.66
N THR A 173 -4.33 -3.17 -4.76
CA THR A 173 -3.74 -4.44 -4.33
C THR A 173 -2.54 -4.83 -5.20
N VAL A 174 -2.65 -4.70 -6.52
CA VAL A 174 -1.57 -4.94 -7.48
C VAL A 174 -0.39 -4.01 -7.19
N LEU A 175 -0.63 -2.72 -7.01
CA LEU A 175 0.40 -1.73 -6.71
C LEU A 175 1.05 -1.96 -5.34
N ALA A 176 0.28 -2.40 -4.35
CA ALA A 176 0.82 -2.78 -3.05
C ALA A 176 1.72 -4.02 -3.14
N ARG A 177 1.32 -5.03 -3.91
CA ARG A 177 2.16 -6.22 -4.19
C ARG A 177 3.38 -5.89 -5.03
N ALA A 178 3.29 -4.87 -5.84
CA ALA A 178 4.40 -4.32 -6.59
C ALA A 178 5.35 -3.46 -5.73
N GLY A 179 5.06 -3.28 -4.44
CA GLY A 179 5.86 -2.41 -3.56
C GLY A 179 5.70 -0.92 -3.85
N ILE A 180 4.68 -0.54 -4.60
CA ILE A 180 4.43 0.86 -4.96
C ILE A 180 3.54 1.53 -3.93
N THR A 181 2.57 0.81 -3.37
CA THR A 181 1.75 1.26 -2.24
C THR A 181 2.04 0.44 -1.00
N SER A 182 1.70 0.93 0.19
CA SER A 182 1.98 0.23 1.44
C SER A 182 0.91 -0.82 1.76
N LEU A 183 1.35 -2.03 2.15
CA LEU A 183 0.48 -3.04 2.76
C LEU A 183 0.21 -2.75 4.23
N ASP A 184 1.02 -1.90 4.86
CA ASP A 184 0.91 -1.57 6.28
C ASP A 184 -0.04 -0.39 6.48
N ARG A 185 -1.32 -0.72 6.60
CA ARG A 185 -2.43 0.22 6.68
C ARG A 185 -2.83 0.43 8.14
N ARG A 186 -2.44 1.59 8.69
CA ARG A 186 -2.70 1.94 10.10
C ARG A 186 -3.46 3.25 10.19
N VAL A 187 -4.67 3.18 10.73
CA VAL A 187 -5.60 4.31 10.81
C VAL A 187 -6.01 4.56 12.26
N PHE A 188 -6.08 5.83 12.63
CA PHE A 188 -6.68 6.30 13.87
C PHE A 188 -8.02 6.94 13.56
N ILE A 189 -9.10 6.54 14.22
CA ILE A 189 -10.41 7.16 14.11
C ILE A 189 -10.61 8.09 15.30
N SER A 190 -10.62 9.40 15.04
CA SER A 190 -10.95 10.44 16.02
C SER A 190 -12.42 10.81 15.88
N TYR A 191 -13.16 10.70 16.96
CA TYR A 191 -14.60 10.90 16.98
C TYR A 191 -15.09 11.37 18.34
N ARG A 192 -16.29 11.91 18.38
CA ARG A 192 -16.95 12.23 19.64
C ARG A 192 -18.00 11.17 19.98
N ARG A 193 -17.83 10.49 21.13
CA ARG A 193 -18.69 9.37 21.56
C ARG A 193 -20.17 9.70 21.52
N GLN A 194 -20.54 10.92 21.98
CA GLN A 194 -21.96 11.31 22.04
C GLN A 194 -22.62 11.47 20.67
N ASP A 195 -21.83 11.73 19.62
CA ASP A 195 -22.36 12.12 18.30
C ASP A 195 -22.17 11.03 17.25
N THR A 196 -20.96 10.42 17.19
CA THR A 196 -20.52 9.63 16.04
C THR A 196 -19.98 8.24 16.42
N GLU A 197 -20.29 7.72 17.62
CA GLU A 197 -19.80 6.40 18.08
C GLU A 197 -20.25 5.27 17.14
N ALA A 198 -21.53 5.23 16.75
CA ALA A 198 -22.04 4.19 15.87
C ALA A 198 -21.31 4.18 14.51
N MET A 199 -21.04 5.35 13.96
CA MET A 199 -20.29 5.52 12.70
C MET A 199 -18.83 5.09 12.87
N ALA A 200 -18.19 5.45 13.98
CA ALA A 200 -16.82 5.08 14.29
C ALA A 200 -16.65 3.56 14.42
N VAL A 201 -17.57 2.90 15.13
CA VAL A 201 -17.60 1.43 15.26
C VAL A 201 -17.82 0.74 13.91
N GLN A 202 -18.73 1.26 13.09
CA GLN A 202 -19.00 0.73 11.75
C GLN A 202 -17.76 0.84 10.85
N LEU A 203 -17.05 1.98 10.86
CA LEU A 203 -15.80 2.16 10.13
C LEU A 203 -14.69 1.26 10.65
N PHE A 204 -14.57 1.13 11.98
CA PHE A 204 -13.61 0.21 12.60
C PHE A 204 -13.81 -1.22 12.10
N GLN A 205 -15.04 -1.73 12.11
CA GLN A 205 -15.35 -3.08 11.64
C GLN A 205 -15.03 -3.24 10.15
N ARG A 206 -15.45 -2.28 9.32
CA ARG A 206 -15.24 -2.36 7.86
C ARG A 206 -13.77 -2.28 7.47
N LEU A 207 -12.99 -1.40 8.10
CA LEU A 207 -11.56 -1.26 7.85
C LEU A 207 -10.77 -2.48 8.37
N SER A 208 -11.14 -3.02 9.55
CA SER A 208 -10.51 -4.22 10.11
C SER A 208 -10.71 -5.44 9.20
N GLN A 209 -11.88 -5.59 8.60
CA GLN A 209 -12.16 -6.64 7.59
C GLN A 209 -11.27 -6.50 6.33
N ARG A 210 -10.74 -5.30 6.08
CA ARG A 210 -9.84 -4.99 4.95
C ARG A 210 -8.35 -4.93 5.36
N ASN A 211 -8.01 -5.60 6.45
CA ASN A 211 -6.64 -5.70 6.99
C ASN A 211 -6.02 -4.36 7.42
N TYR A 212 -6.84 -3.36 7.82
CA TYR A 212 -6.34 -2.19 8.50
C TYR A 212 -6.09 -2.46 9.99
N SER A 213 -4.97 -1.98 10.49
CA SER A 213 -4.74 -1.81 11.93
C SER A 213 -5.42 -0.51 12.39
N VAL A 214 -6.67 -0.62 12.81
CA VAL A 214 -7.48 0.53 13.22
C VAL A 214 -7.36 0.71 14.72
N PHE A 215 -7.13 1.95 15.15
CA PHE A 215 -7.28 2.33 16.54
C PHE A 215 -8.62 3.05 16.75
N LEU A 216 -9.35 2.58 17.74
CA LEU A 216 -10.56 3.21 18.25
C LEU A 216 -10.46 3.23 19.77
N ASP A 217 -10.61 4.39 20.40
CA ASP A 217 -10.33 4.61 21.83
C ASP A 217 -11.15 3.71 22.77
N THR A 218 -12.41 3.43 22.43
CA THR A 218 -13.30 2.54 23.20
C THR A 218 -12.90 1.07 23.19
N VAL A 219 -12.16 0.64 22.14
CA VAL A 219 -11.82 -0.80 21.93
C VAL A 219 -10.36 -1.08 22.28
N SER A 220 -9.50 -0.09 22.18
CA SER A 220 -8.04 -0.29 22.13
C SER A 220 -7.31 0.08 23.41
N ILE A 221 -7.93 0.82 24.33
CA ILE A 221 -7.28 1.26 25.58
C ILE A 221 -7.68 0.35 26.76
N GLN A 222 -6.67 -0.17 27.45
CA GLN A 222 -6.87 -1.00 28.62
C GLN A 222 -7.29 -0.18 29.85
N PRO A 223 -8.21 -0.66 30.68
CA PRO A 223 -8.56 0.00 31.94
C PRO A 223 -7.35 0.09 32.89
N GLY A 224 -7.19 1.24 33.55
CA GLY A 224 -6.17 1.41 34.61
C GLY A 224 -4.81 1.93 34.15
N VAL A 225 -4.64 2.31 32.89
CA VAL A 225 -3.43 2.95 32.36
C VAL A 225 -3.64 4.44 32.09
N ASP A 226 -2.53 5.19 31.98
CA ASP A 226 -2.59 6.60 31.56
C ASP A 226 -3.14 6.71 30.14
N PHE A 227 -4.39 7.15 30.06
CA PHE A 227 -5.11 7.28 28.80
C PHE A 227 -4.40 8.19 27.79
N GLN A 228 -3.83 9.31 28.26
CA GLN A 228 -3.18 10.27 27.36
C GLN A 228 -1.91 9.70 26.76
N GLN A 229 -1.09 9.07 27.57
CA GLN A 229 0.16 8.49 27.11
C GLN A 229 -0.12 7.42 26.05
N GLN A 230 -1.02 6.48 26.32
CA GLN A 230 -1.38 5.44 25.34
C GLN A 230 -1.98 6.01 24.07
N LEU A 231 -2.83 7.03 24.16
CA LEU A 231 -3.41 7.67 23.00
C LEU A 231 -2.33 8.26 22.06
N PHE A 232 -1.35 8.98 22.63
CA PHE A 232 -0.26 9.53 21.83
C PHE A 232 0.68 8.46 21.27
N GLU A 233 0.93 7.39 22.02
CA GLU A 233 1.69 6.24 21.53
C GLU A 233 1.01 5.58 20.33
N HIS A 234 -0.31 5.41 20.39
CA HIS A 234 -1.08 4.89 19.27
C HIS A 234 -1.12 5.85 18.09
N LEU A 235 -1.28 7.16 18.33
CA LEU A 235 -1.22 8.16 17.26
C LEU A 235 0.15 8.19 16.57
N ALA A 236 1.24 8.08 17.34
CA ALA A 236 2.59 8.03 16.78
C ALA A 236 2.83 6.85 15.84
N ASP A 237 2.11 5.73 16.06
CA ASP A 237 2.21 4.53 15.24
C ASP A 237 1.35 4.59 13.97
N LYS A 238 0.44 5.56 13.86
CA LYS A 238 -0.51 5.61 12.75
C LYS A 238 0.04 6.43 11.57
N THR A 239 -0.48 6.10 10.41
CA THR A 239 -0.13 6.79 9.16
C THR A 239 -1.17 7.84 8.82
N MET A 240 -2.40 7.67 9.31
CA MET A 240 -3.53 8.50 8.98
C MET A 240 -4.49 8.64 10.17
N VAL A 241 -5.08 9.82 10.29
CA VAL A 241 -6.20 10.11 11.20
C VAL A 241 -7.45 10.36 10.37
N VAL A 242 -8.52 9.64 10.68
CA VAL A 242 -9.87 9.89 10.17
C VAL A 242 -10.65 10.61 11.25
N LEU A 243 -11.04 11.83 10.98
CA LEU A 243 -11.77 12.69 11.91
C LEU A 243 -13.24 12.72 11.50
N LEU A 244 -14.14 12.27 12.40
CA LEU A 244 -15.59 12.35 12.22
C LEU A 244 -16.09 13.68 12.79
N GLU A 245 -16.19 14.72 11.93
CA GLU A 245 -16.55 16.07 12.33
C GLU A 245 -18.05 16.21 12.50
N SER A 246 -18.53 16.25 13.76
CA SER A 246 -19.89 16.62 14.13
C SER A 246 -19.96 18.08 14.57
N ALA A 247 -21.16 18.64 14.70
CA ALA A 247 -21.35 20.02 15.16
C ALA A 247 -20.71 20.31 16.53
N THR A 248 -20.60 19.29 17.37
CA THR A 248 -20.07 19.43 18.73
C THR A 248 -18.69 18.79 18.90
N PHE A 249 -18.05 18.30 17.83
CA PHE A 249 -16.74 17.63 17.87
C PHE A 249 -15.70 18.42 18.66
N PHE A 250 -15.55 19.70 18.38
CA PHE A 250 -14.56 20.57 19.03
C PHE A 250 -14.92 21.04 20.45
N HIS A 251 -16.07 20.63 20.98
CA HIS A 251 -16.38 20.84 22.40
C HIS A 251 -15.61 19.88 23.31
N SER A 252 -15.00 18.83 22.76
CA SER A 252 -14.13 17.92 23.49
C SER A 252 -12.69 18.42 23.51
N HIS A 253 -12.11 18.56 24.70
CA HIS A 253 -10.69 18.89 24.85
C HIS A 253 -9.78 17.82 24.25
N TRP A 254 -10.20 16.56 24.29
CA TRP A 254 -9.45 15.41 23.77
C TRP A 254 -9.31 15.44 22.26
N THR A 255 -10.39 15.69 21.55
CA THR A 255 -10.37 15.76 20.08
C THR A 255 -9.50 16.90 19.56
N GLN A 256 -9.41 18.03 20.29
CA GLN A 256 -8.50 19.13 19.99
C GLN A 256 -7.02 18.73 20.18
N GLN A 257 -6.72 17.94 21.21
CA GLN A 257 -5.35 17.46 21.45
C GLN A 257 -4.90 16.46 20.38
N GLU A 258 -5.76 15.50 20.02
CA GLU A 258 -5.51 14.53 18.95
C GLU A 258 -5.24 15.24 17.62
N LEU A 259 -6.08 16.17 17.24
CA LEU A 259 -5.90 16.98 16.03
C LEU A 259 -4.59 17.77 16.07
N SER A 260 -4.30 18.44 17.19
CA SER A 260 -3.06 19.19 17.36
C SER A 260 -1.82 18.30 17.30
N TYR A 261 -1.91 17.06 17.80
CA TYR A 261 -0.83 16.08 17.66
C TYR A 261 -0.65 15.66 16.20
N ALA A 262 -1.76 15.31 15.53
CA ALA A 262 -1.75 14.90 14.12
C ALA A 262 -1.11 15.96 13.21
N LEU A 263 -1.52 17.22 13.38
CA LEU A 263 -0.98 18.36 12.61
C LEU A 263 0.52 18.60 12.88
N ARG A 264 0.95 18.56 14.16
CA ARG A 264 2.36 18.77 14.53
C ARG A 264 3.29 17.66 14.03
N ASN A 265 2.76 16.45 13.86
CA ASN A 265 3.53 15.29 13.44
C ASN A 265 3.30 14.92 11.95
N ASP A 266 2.68 15.81 11.19
CA ASP A 266 2.46 15.63 9.75
C ASP A 266 1.70 14.32 9.44
N LEU A 267 0.78 13.89 10.34
CA LEU A 267 -0.07 12.77 10.06
C LEU A 267 -1.09 13.15 8.98
N SER A 268 -1.36 12.25 8.07
CA SER A 268 -2.41 12.46 7.07
C SER A 268 -3.76 12.58 7.76
N LEU A 269 -4.57 13.56 7.38
CA LEU A 269 -5.85 13.83 7.99
C LEU A 269 -6.95 13.75 6.93
N LEU A 270 -7.91 12.84 7.11
CA LEU A 270 -9.17 12.85 6.40
C LEU A 270 -10.27 13.35 7.33
N VAL A 271 -10.98 14.38 6.92
CA VAL A 271 -12.15 14.89 7.64
C VAL A 271 -13.42 14.36 6.98
N VAL A 272 -14.18 13.57 7.70
CA VAL A 272 -15.54 13.15 7.33
C VAL A 272 -16.50 14.04 8.07
N ARG A 273 -17.11 14.98 7.34
CA ARG A 273 -17.94 16.03 7.89
C ARG A 273 -19.41 15.66 7.79
N LEU A 274 -20.11 15.72 8.91
CA LEU A 274 -21.55 15.51 8.96
C LEU A 274 -22.32 16.69 8.36
N PRO A 275 -23.53 16.48 7.83
CA PRO A 275 -24.29 17.53 7.13
C PRO A 275 -24.60 18.78 7.96
N GLU A 276 -24.76 18.62 9.26
CA GLU A 276 -25.08 19.71 10.19
C GLU A 276 -23.90 20.66 10.49
N VAL A 277 -22.69 20.30 10.12
CA VAL A 277 -21.47 21.10 10.45
C VAL A 277 -21.32 22.31 9.52
N GLY A 278 -21.82 22.24 8.31
CA GLY A 278 -21.70 23.33 7.34
C GLY A 278 -20.26 23.60 6.88
N ALA A 279 -19.76 24.78 7.11
CA ALA A 279 -18.43 25.20 6.64
C ALA A 279 -17.23 24.53 7.35
N GLY A 280 -17.48 23.84 8.46
CA GLY A 280 -16.45 23.19 9.26
C GLY A 280 -15.70 24.13 10.21
N HIS A 281 -14.85 23.55 11.03
CA HIS A 281 -14.13 24.32 12.06
C HIS A 281 -12.82 24.93 11.53
N PRO A 282 -12.49 26.21 11.89
CA PRO A 282 -11.29 26.89 11.38
C PRO A 282 -9.96 26.22 11.71
N LEU A 283 -9.90 25.38 12.76
CA LEU A 283 -8.68 24.63 13.11
C LEU A 283 -8.41 23.47 12.13
N VAL A 284 -9.40 23.06 11.34
CA VAL A 284 -9.25 22.02 10.34
C VAL A 284 -8.72 22.63 9.04
N GLN A 285 -7.42 22.85 8.98
CA GLN A 285 -6.74 23.32 7.78
C GLN A 285 -6.19 22.12 7.01
N VAL A 286 -7.02 21.52 6.18
CA VAL A 286 -6.65 20.40 5.32
C VAL A 286 -6.85 20.77 3.86
N ARG A 287 -6.23 20.00 2.96
CA ARG A 287 -6.47 20.16 1.52
C ARG A 287 -7.95 19.89 1.22
N ALA A 288 -8.50 20.60 0.24
CA ALA A 288 -9.90 20.41 -0.14
C ALA A 288 -10.27 18.95 -0.48
N GLY A 289 -9.31 18.18 -1.02
CA GLY A 289 -9.48 16.76 -1.35
C GLY A 289 -9.48 15.82 -0.14
N ASP A 290 -9.07 16.31 1.03
CA ASP A 290 -9.00 15.55 2.28
C ASP A 290 -10.22 15.81 3.19
N VAL A 291 -11.25 16.48 2.67
CA VAL A 291 -12.54 16.70 3.32
C VAL A 291 -13.65 16.02 2.53
N LEU A 292 -14.36 15.13 3.19
CA LEU A 292 -15.57 14.49 2.68
C LEU A 292 -16.78 15.00 3.43
N SER A 293 -17.57 15.87 2.80
CA SER A 293 -18.87 16.26 3.33
C SER A 293 -19.92 15.19 2.99
N LEU A 294 -20.56 14.67 4.01
CA LEU A 294 -21.64 13.70 3.87
C LEU A 294 -22.95 14.41 3.58
N GLU A 295 -23.76 13.77 2.79
CA GLU A 295 -25.16 14.15 2.56
C GLU A 295 -26.09 13.39 3.51
N ALA A 296 -27.28 13.94 3.79
CA ALA A 296 -28.25 13.30 4.67
C ALA A 296 -28.65 11.90 4.17
N ALA A 297 -28.67 11.67 2.86
CA ALA A 297 -28.96 10.37 2.24
C ALA A 297 -27.87 9.31 2.46
N GLU A 298 -26.68 9.73 2.85
CA GLU A 298 -25.55 8.83 3.18
C GLU A 298 -25.58 8.39 4.64
N LEU A 299 -26.52 8.89 5.42
CA LEU A 299 -26.73 8.55 6.83
C LEU A 299 -28.02 7.76 7.00
N GLN A 300 -28.06 6.92 8.02
CA GLN A 300 -29.22 6.14 8.44
C GLN A 300 -29.24 6.00 9.96
N PRO A 301 -30.39 5.75 10.60
CA PRO A 301 -30.42 5.38 12.00
C PRO A 301 -29.57 4.13 12.27
N SER A 302 -28.83 4.13 13.35
CA SER A 302 -28.06 2.93 13.75
C SER A 302 -29.01 1.83 14.19
N SER A 303 -28.73 0.57 13.80
CA SER A 303 -29.47 -0.60 14.26
C SER A 303 -29.11 -1.00 15.69
N ASP A 304 -27.89 -0.70 16.12
CA ASP A 304 -27.27 -1.30 17.31
C ASP A 304 -27.09 -0.30 18.47
N THR A 305 -27.11 1.00 18.16
CA THR A 305 -26.88 2.07 19.13
C THR A 305 -27.80 3.27 18.86
N GLN A 306 -27.95 4.14 19.86
CA GLN A 306 -28.59 5.44 19.60
C GLN A 306 -27.65 6.31 18.77
N GLY A 307 -28.09 6.82 17.64
CA GLY A 307 -27.32 7.71 16.77
C GLY A 307 -27.45 7.38 15.29
N LEU A 308 -26.58 8.03 14.50
CA LEU A 308 -26.49 7.85 13.06
C LEU A 308 -25.32 6.93 12.69
N SER A 309 -25.55 6.05 11.74
CA SER A 309 -24.55 5.26 11.05
C SER A 309 -24.49 5.67 9.57
N LEU A 310 -23.44 5.28 8.88
CA LEU A 310 -23.35 5.43 7.44
C LEU A 310 -24.31 4.44 6.74
N SER A 311 -24.99 4.89 5.71
CA SER A 311 -25.65 4.00 4.75
C SER A 311 -24.56 3.15 4.05
N ARG A 312 -24.95 2.06 3.37
CA ARG A 312 -24.00 1.23 2.61
C ARG A 312 -23.18 2.09 1.64
N TYR A 313 -23.83 2.95 0.89
CA TYR A 313 -23.18 3.85 -0.06
C TYR A 313 -22.22 4.84 0.63
N GLY A 314 -22.65 5.48 1.71
CA GLY A 314 -21.83 6.41 2.49
C GLY A 314 -20.59 5.71 3.07
N LEU A 315 -20.76 4.49 3.60
CA LEU A 315 -19.67 3.69 4.15
C LEU A 315 -18.62 3.35 3.09
N ASP A 316 -19.05 2.85 1.94
CA ASP A 316 -18.15 2.48 0.86
C ASP A 316 -17.41 3.71 0.30
N ARG A 317 -18.11 4.87 0.18
CA ARG A 317 -17.49 6.14 -0.23
C ARG A 317 -16.40 6.61 0.76
N VAL A 318 -16.69 6.58 2.06
CA VAL A 318 -15.70 6.94 3.11
C VAL A 318 -14.50 5.99 3.06
N VAL A 319 -14.74 4.69 2.99
CA VAL A 319 -13.67 3.68 2.97
C VAL A 319 -12.79 3.82 1.74
N ARG A 320 -13.35 4.03 0.55
CA ARG A 320 -12.56 4.29 -0.66
C ARG A 320 -11.67 5.53 -0.51
N LEU A 321 -12.20 6.60 0.05
CA LEU A 321 -11.42 7.81 0.27
C LEU A 321 -10.29 7.60 1.29
N ILE A 322 -10.55 6.82 2.35
CA ILE A 322 -9.51 6.42 3.32
C ILE A 322 -8.39 5.67 2.60
N HIS A 323 -8.71 4.68 1.78
CA HIS A 323 -7.74 3.92 0.99
C HIS A 323 -6.87 4.85 0.14
N ARG A 324 -7.52 5.67 -0.67
CA ARG A 324 -6.84 6.57 -1.61
C ARG A 324 -5.90 7.53 -0.89
N ILE A 325 -6.37 8.25 0.13
CA ILE A 325 -5.56 9.25 0.85
C ILE A 325 -4.42 8.54 1.60
N HIS A 326 -4.71 7.42 2.27
CA HIS A 326 -3.69 6.66 2.99
C HIS A 326 -2.54 6.26 2.06
N ASP A 327 -2.85 5.61 0.95
CA ASP A 327 -1.84 5.08 0.04
C ASP A 327 -1.06 6.20 -0.65
N GLN A 328 -1.73 7.29 -1.07
CA GLN A 328 -1.07 8.48 -1.62
C GLN A 328 -0.06 9.10 -0.64
N GLN A 329 -0.47 9.28 0.60
CA GLN A 329 0.36 9.91 1.62
C GLN A 329 1.53 9.01 2.04
N MET A 330 1.31 7.70 2.15
CA MET A 330 2.38 6.74 2.43
C MET A 330 3.44 6.76 1.35
N MET A 331 3.02 6.74 0.09
CA MET A 331 3.94 6.80 -1.05
C MET A 331 4.72 8.12 -1.07
N ALA A 332 4.03 9.26 -0.86
CA ALA A 332 4.68 10.56 -0.80
C ALA A 332 5.76 10.61 0.30
N ARG A 333 5.49 10.03 1.48
CA ARG A 333 6.45 9.97 2.58
C ARG A 333 7.63 9.05 2.28
N VAL A 334 7.37 7.85 1.78
CA VAL A 334 8.44 6.92 1.37
C VAL A 334 9.33 7.58 0.32
N ALA A 335 8.72 8.23 -0.69
CA ALA A 335 9.46 8.96 -1.72
C ALA A 335 10.29 10.13 -1.14
N GLN A 336 9.73 10.88 -0.20
CA GLN A 336 10.43 11.97 0.48
C GLN A 336 11.65 11.46 1.27
N VAL A 337 11.47 10.40 2.07
CA VAL A 337 12.58 9.78 2.81
C VAL A 337 13.62 9.22 1.86
N GLY A 338 13.20 8.47 0.83
CA GLY A 338 14.09 7.93 -0.20
C GLY A 338 14.87 9.01 -0.95
N GLY A 339 14.21 10.12 -1.29
CA GLY A 339 14.84 11.28 -1.92
C GLY A 339 15.90 11.96 -1.03
N ARG A 340 15.62 12.09 0.27
CA ARG A 340 16.62 12.59 1.24
C ARG A 340 17.84 11.68 1.35
N ILE A 341 17.60 10.35 1.42
CA ILE A 341 18.67 9.36 1.44
C ILE A 341 19.53 9.47 0.17
N ALA A 342 18.90 9.46 -1.02
CA ALA A 342 19.59 9.54 -2.29
C ALA A 342 20.41 10.83 -2.44
N ALA A 343 19.86 11.98 -2.03
CA ALA A 343 20.56 13.26 -2.04
C ALA A 343 21.78 13.26 -1.11
N ALA A 344 21.64 12.68 0.09
CA ALA A 344 22.73 12.60 1.07
C ALA A 344 23.83 11.63 0.64
N LEU A 345 23.49 10.52 -0.03
CA LEU A 345 24.43 9.57 -0.64
C LEU A 345 25.22 10.24 -1.78
N LYS A 346 24.52 10.93 -2.67
CA LYS A 346 25.12 11.67 -3.78
C LYS A 346 26.10 12.75 -3.29
N ALA A 347 25.74 13.48 -2.24
CA ALA A 347 26.61 14.51 -1.66
C ALA A 347 27.92 13.94 -1.11
N ARG A 348 27.96 12.67 -0.72
CA ARG A 348 29.15 11.95 -0.23
C ARG A 348 29.88 11.12 -1.27
N GLY A 349 29.38 11.11 -2.53
CA GLY A 349 29.94 10.27 -3.59
C GLY A 349 29.82 8.77 -3.34
N LEU A 350 28.86 8.35 -2.50
CA LEU A 350 28.57 6.95 -2.24
C LEU A 350 27.73 6.38 -3.40
N ASP A 351 28.29 5.37 -4.06
CA ASP A 351 27.61 4.68 -5.14
C ASP A 351 26.41 3.88 -4.62
N HIS A 352 25.27 4.05 -5.28
CA HIS A 352 24.03 3.42 -4.87
C HIS A 352 23.11 3.13 -6.06
N HIS A 353 22.32 2.09 -5.93
CA HIS A 353 21.33 1.69 -6.93
C HIS A 353 19.96 1.53 -6.27
N PRO A 354 18.86 1.78 -6.99
CA PRO A 354 17.53 1.37 -6.53
C PRO A 354 17.52 -0.13 -6.25
N SER A 355 17.12 -0.50 -5.05
CA SER A 355 16.88 -1.90 -4.72
C SER A 355 15.59 -2.38 -5.37
N PRO A 356 15.50 -3.63 -5.77
CA PRO A 356 14.24 -4.19 -6.26
C PRO A 356 13.15 -4.31 -5.17
N ASP A 357 13.47 -4.07 -3.90
CA ASP A 357 12.50 -4.08 -2.80
C ASP A 357 12.06 -2.65 -2.42
N GLU A 358 10.78 -2.37 -2.60
CA GLU A 358 9.97 -1.31 -1.96
C GLU A 358 10.68 0.03 -1.66
N GLY A 359 11.13 0.75 -2.68
CA GLY A 359 11.73 2.09 -2.47
C GLY A 359 13.10 2.10 -1.82
N SER A 360 13.71 0.93 -1.59
CA SER A 360 15.01 0.79 -0.94
C SER A 360 16.17 1.16 -1.86
N LEU A 361 17.31 1.49 -1.28
CA LEU A 361 18.55 1.82 -1.98
C LEU A 361 19.65 0.86 -1.55
N ASP A 362 20.28 0.19 -2.51
CA ASP A 362 21.40 -0.71 -2.28
C ASP A 362 22.73 0.02 -2.46
N LEU A 363 23.62 -0.17 -1.51
CA LEU A 363 25.00 0.28 -1.52
C LEU A 363 25.94 -0.95 -1.58
N PRO A 364 26.15 -1.54 -2.76
CA PRO A 364 26.89 -2.81 -2.88
C PRO A 364 28.36 -2.70 -2.49
N HIS A 365 28.96 -1.52 -2.67
CA HIS A 365 30.38 -1.26 -2.47
C HIS A 365 30.65 -0.22 -1.38
N SER A 366 29.82 -0.16 -0.32
CA SER A 366 30.09 0.76 0.78
C SER A 366 31.30 0.30 1.58
N PRO A 367 32.06 1.22 2.20
CA PRO A 367 33.18 0.87 3.07
C PRO A 367 32.81 -0.05 4.25
N ALA A 368 31.57 0.00 4.70
CA ALA A 368 31.02 -0.86 5.75
C ALA A 368 30.49 -2.22 5.24
N GLY A 369 30.74 -2.55 3.97
CA GLY A 369 30.21 -3.71 3.28
C GLY A 369 28.86 -3.43 2.57
N PRO A 370 28.25 -4.43 1.94
CA PRO A 370 26.95 -4.27 1.27
C PRO A 370 25.85 -3.87 2.26
N ILE A 371 25.12 -2.81 1.95
CA ILE A 371 24.05 -2.26 2.78
C ILE A 371 22.83 -1.97 1.92
N THR A 372 21.64 -2.26 2.46
CA THR A 372 20.36 -1.78 1.91
C THR A 372 19.74 -0.76 2.87
N LEU A 373 19.43 0.43 2.37
CA LEU A 373 18.71 1.48 3.09
C LEU A 373 17.24 1.41 2.73
N VAL A 374 16.37 1.20 3.72
CA VAL A 374 14.94 0.96 3.57
C VAL A 374 14.17 2.18 4.08
N PRO A 375 13.62 3.05 3.22
CA PRO A 375 12.81 4.18 3.66
C PRO A 375 11.47 3.70 4.21
N ALA A 376 11.05 4.25 5.34
CA ALA A 376 9.76 3.99 5.95
C ALA A 376 8.90 5.26 5.95
N GLY A 377 7.65 5.15 5.51
CA GLY A 377 6.70 6.27 5.50
C GLY A 377 6.08 6.59 6.86
N ARG A 378 6.42 5.83 7.89
CA ARG A 378 5.98 5.95 9.28
C ARG A 378 7.10 5.55 10.25
N PRO A 379 6.90 5.76 11.57
CA PRO A 379 7.84 5.27 12.56
C PRO A 379 8.08 3.76 12.42
N PRO A 380 9.35 3.31 12.38
CA PRO A 380 9.69 1.90 12.30
C PRO A 380 9.09 1.09 13.46
N GLY A 381 8.71 -0.14 13.19
CA GLY A 381 8.21 -1.09 14.17
C GLY A 381 8.93 -2.44 14.07
N LEU A 382 8.59 -3.37 14.98
CA LEU A 382 9.17 -4.71 14.98
C LEU A 382 8.91 -5.47 13.68
N ALA A 383 7.74 -5.24 13.05
CA ALA A 383 7.41 -5.85 11.77
C ALA A 383 8.37 -5.40 10.66
N ASP A 384 8.71 -4.10 10.60
CA ASP A 384 9.64 -3.57 9.60
C ASP A 384 11.04 -4.17 9.75
N LEU A 385 11.50 -4.30 11.00
CA LEU A 385 12.80 -4.93 11.30
C LEU A 385 12.79 -6.43 10.97
N HIS A 386 11.67 -7.11 11.24
CA HIS A 386 11.50 -8.51 10.88
C HIS A 386 11.51 -8.72 9.36
N ASP A 387 10.80 -7.88 8.62
CA ASP A 387 10.74 -7.93 7.16
C ASP A 387 12.10 -7.61 6.54
N ALA A 388 12.80 -6.59 7.07
CA ALA A 388 14.17 -6.28 6.67
C ALA A 388 15.09 -7.47 6.93
N ALA A 389 15.02 -8.13 8.11
CA ALA A 389 15.82 -9.31 8.43
C ALA A 389 15.47 -10.51 7.53
N THR A 390 14.22 -10.65 7.13
CA THR A 390 13.77 -11.72 6.22
C THR A 390 14.29 -11.49 4.80
N ARG A 391 14.20 -10.26 4.31
CA ARG A 391 14.79 -9.86 3.02
C ARG A 391 16.29 -10.10 3.00
N GLN A 392 16.99 -9.70 4.05
CA GLN A 392 18.43 -9.93 4.19
C GLN A 392 18.83 -11.42 4.07
N ARG A 393 18.07 -12.30 4.74
CA ARG A 393 18.33 -13.76 4.67
C ARG A 393 18.14 -14.31 3.26
N ARG A 394 17.13 -13.82 2.54
CA ARG A 394 16.88 -14.22 1.15
C ARG A 394 17.98 -13.76 0.18
N ARG A 395 18.58 -12.60 0.44
CA ARG A 395 19.61 -11.98 -0.41
C ARG A 395 21.07 -12.33 -0.06
N GLN A 396 21.27 -13.11 0.97
CA GLN A 396 22.58 -13.64 1.40
C GLN A 396 23.65 -12.60 1.76
N ALA A 397 23.38 -11.40 2.27
CA ALA A 397 24.51 -10.66 2.84
C ALA A 397 24.44 -9.15 3.06
N ALA A 398 23.43 -8.45 2.70
CA ALA A 398 23.45 -7.01 2.95
C ALA A 398 22.98 -6.69 4.37
N LYS A 399 23.71 -5.84 5.09
CA LYS A 399 23.17 -5.17 6.26
C LYS A 399 21.97 -4.36 5.82
N GLN A 400 20.93 -4.27 6.65
CA GLN A 400 19.76 -3.47 6.34
C GLN A 400 19.53 -2.39 7.39
N VAL A 401 19.22 -1.17 6.95
CA VAL A 401 18.89 -0.06 7.83
C VAL A 401 17.53 0.48 7.45
N VAL A 402 16.55 0.32 8.34
CA VAL A 402 15.23 0.92 8.19
C VAL A 402 15.30 2.38 8.63
N ILE A 403 14.94 3.31 7.74
CA ILE A 403 15.04 4.75 7.98
C ILE A 403 13.65 5.34 8.00
N GLY A 404 13.24 5.88 9.12
CA GLY A 404 11.94 6.51 9.31
C GLY A 404 11.96 7.54 10.43
N ARG A 405 10.87 8.27 10.58
CA ARG A 405 10.74 9.25 11.67
C ARG A 405 10.56 8.50 13.00
N THR A 406 11.47 8.67 13.95
CA THR A 406 11.37 8.08 15.29
C THR A 406 10.91 9.08 16.35
N ALA A 407 10.78 10.35 16.00
CA ALA A 407 10.26 11.38 16.90
C ALA A 407 8.83 11.02 17.35
N GLY A 408 8.59 11.00 18.66
CA GLY A 408 7.29 10.66 19.26
C GLY A 408 7.05 9.17 19.49
N ILE A 409 7.99 8.30 19.18
CA ILE A 409 7.94 6.88 19.60
C ILE A 409 8.06 6.82 21.12
N ALA A 410 7.17 6.04 21.75
CA ALA A 410 7.22 5.77 23.19
C ALA A 410 8.52 5.10 23.61
N ALA A 411 9.00 5.39 24.81
CA ALA A 411 10.25 4.84 25.35
C ALA A 411 10.26 3.30 25.36
N ASP A 412 9.14 2.67 25.72
CA ASP A 412 9.01 1.21 25.69
C ASP A 412 9.16 0.65 24.29
N ARG A 413 8.55 1.30 23.30
CA ARG A 413 8.71 0.89 21.90
C ARG A 413 10.14 1.09 21.41
N GLN A 414 10.77 2.19 21.78
CA GLN A 414 12.18 2.44 21.52
C GLN A 414 13.04 1.29 22.08
N SER A 415 12.83 0.93 23.34
CA SER A 415 13.50 -0.18 24.01
C SER A 415 13.29 -1.53 23.31
N GLN A 416 12.06 -1.80 22.82
CA GLN A 416 11.76 -3.00 22.04
C GLN A 416 12.52 -3.03 20.71
N LEU A 417 12.60 -1.89 20.00
CA LEU A 417 13.38 -1.79 18.77
C LEU A 417 14.86 -2.00 19.01
N ASP A 418 15.43 -1.38 20.06
CA ASP A 418 16.82 -1.53 20.45
C ASP A 418 17.17 -2.99 20.81
N TRP A 419 16.28 -3.65 21.54
CA TRP A 419 16.41 -5.08 21.81
C TRP A 419 16.36 -5.92 20.53
N ALA A 420 15.44 -5.60 19.62
CA ALA A 420 15.26 -6.37 18.39
C ALA A 420 16.48 -6.28 17.44
N ILE A 421 17.23 -5.17 17.45
CA ILE A 421 18.41 -4.99 16.61
C ILE A 421 19.72 -5.42 17.29
N ALA A 422 19.69 -5.73 18.59
CA ALA A 422 20.89 -6.07 19.35
C ALA A 422 21.60 -7.29 18.74
N GLY A 423 22.86 -7.12 18.35
CA GLY A 423 23.67 -8.18 17.73
C GLY A 423 23.22 -8.65 16.34
N ARG A 424 22.28 -7.95 15.69
CA ARG A 424 21.79 -8.27 14.33
C ARG A 424 22.36 -7.30 13.30
N SER A 425 22.36 -7.76 12.06
CA SER A 425 22.74 -6.96 10.89
C SER A 425 21.63 -6.05 10.36
N VAL A 426 20.48 -6.03 11.02
CA VAL A 426 19.39 -5.09 10.77
C VAL A 426 19.45 -3.98 11.81
N LYS A 427 19.35 -2.75 11.36
CA LYS A 427 19.34 -1.54 12.19
C LYS A 427 18.14 -0.67 11.83
N TYR A 428 17.85 0.33 12.65
CA TYR A 428 16.98 1.42 12.27
C TYR A 428 17.65 2.76 12.58
N CYS A 429 17.19 3.80 11.91
CA CYS A 429 17.72 5.15 12.05
C CYS A 429 16.60 6.18 11.93
N ASP A 430 16.70 7.25 12.70
CA ASP A 430 15.83 8.41 12.50
C ASP A 430 16.18 9.13 11.20
N VAL A 431 15.15 9.58 10.49
CA VAL A 431 15.30 10.33 9.22
C VAL A 431 16.14 11.59 9.37
N GLU A 432 16.13 12.21 10.54
CA GLU A 432 16.95 13.41 10.83
C GLU A 432 18.43 13.07 11.07
N MET A 433 18.75 11.79 11.30
CA MET A 433 20.10 11.30 11.55
C MET A 433 20.74 10.67 10.30
N ILE A 434 20.15 10.83 9.13
CA ILE A 434 20.65 10.25 7.86
C ILE A 434 22.11 10.66 7.62
N ASP A 435 22.46 11.91 7.81
CA ASP A 435 23.82 12.40 7.59
C ASP A 435 24.82 11.71 8.50
N SER A 436 24.54 11.61 9.78
CA SER A 436 25.40 10.90 10.75
C SER A 436 25.52 9.41 10.44
N LEU A 437 24.43 8.78 10.01
CA LEU A 437 24.42 7.38 9.57
C LEU A 437 25.36 7.17 8.38
N LEU A 438 25.27 8.04 7.37
CA LEU A 438 26.10 7.93 6.16
C LEU A 438 27.56 8.23 6.42
N ASP A 439 27.88 9.10 7.38
CA ASP A 439 29.26 9.33 7.84
C ASP A 439 29.84 8.05 8.48
N VAL A 440 29.07 7.37 9.33
CA VAL A 440 29.45 6.07 9.93
C VAL A 440 29.66 4.99 8.86
N ILE A 441 28.80 4.96 7.83
CA ILE A 441 28.93 4.02 6.70
C ILE A 441 30.20 4.33 5.88
N ALA A 442 30.48 5.61 5.60
CA ALA A 442 31.66 6.04 4.86
C ALA A 442 32.97 5.72 5.60
N GLU A 443 32.94 5.70 6.92
CA GLU A 443 34.06 5.31 7.77
C GLU A 443 34.20 3.79 7.99
N GLY A 444 33.29 3.00 7.41
CA GLY A 444 33.31 1.53 7.52
C GLY A 444 32.88 0.97 8.88
N ARG A 445 32.17 1.75 9.71
CA ARG A 445 31.88 1.43 11.11
C ARG A 445 30.46 0.95 11.41
N LEU A 446 29.60 0.70 10.44
CA LEU A 446 28.21 0.31 10.67
C LEU A 446 28.06 -1.10 11.27
#